data_00513ae188294fe72400f00a17667f41
#
_entry.id   00513ae188294fe72400f00a17667f41
#
_cell.length_a   1.000
_cell.length_b   1.000
_cell.length_c   1.000
_cell.angle_alpha   90.00
_cell.angle_beta   90.00
_cell.angle_gamma   90.00
#
_symmetry.space_group_name_H-M   'P 1'
#
loop_
_entity.id
_entity.type
_entity.pdbx_description
1 polymer ?
#
loop_
_entity_poly.entity_id
_entity_poly.type
_entity_poly.pdbx_seq_one_letter_code
_entity_poly.pdbx_strand_id
1 'polypeptide(L)'
;MGYTNYWHQHRDFTKIEWDQIKEEYDYIKEVCEGVIVDETKKADQIVFNGDSKKDHHHETFVIRKIVKTKKDYKEQDLSFNFCKTAMKPYDLAVWHMLCFINRVCSDFAISRDR
;
A
#
# COMPACT_ATOMS: atom_id res chain seq x y z
N MET A 1 -5.48 9.76 -18.21
CA MET A 1 -6.19 8.61 -17.70
C MET A 1 -5.50 8.06 -16.47
N GLY A 2 -6.23 7.87 -15.36
CA GLY A 2 -5.66 7.37 -14.13
C GLY A 2 -5.48 5.87 -14.17
N TYR A 3 -4.59 5.36 -13.33
CA TYR A 3 -4.40 3.94 -13.10
C TYR A 3 -4.44 3.72 -11.60
N THR A 4 -5.33 2.84 -11.14
CA THR A 4 -5.64 2.73 -9.71
C THR A 4 -5.49 1.30 -9.23
N ASN A 5 -4.89 1.14 -8.07
CA ASN A 5 -4.84 -0.12 -7.33
C ASN A 5 -5.83 0.00 -6.17
N TYR A 6 -6.57 -1.08 -5.90
CA TYR A 6 -7.61 -1.13 -4.88
C TYR A 6 -7.38 -2.27 -3.92
N TRP A 7 -7.76 -2.09 -2.65
CA TRP A 7 -7.71 -3.18 -1.68
C TRP A 7 -8.74 -2.98 -0.58
N HIS A 8 -9.12 -4.11 0.04
CA HIS A 8 -9.93 -4.12 1.25
C HIS A 8 -9.14 -4.77 2.36
N GLN A 9 -8.94 -4.06 3.46
CA GLN A 9 -8.35 -4.59 4.67
C GLN A 9 -9.46 -4.77 5.69
N HIS A 10 -9.92 -6.01 5.87
CA HIS A 10 -11.10 -6.31 6.67
C HIS A 10 -10.82 -6.43 8.17
N ARG A 11 -9.57 -6.57 8.54
CA ARG A 11 -9.15 -6.71 9.93
C ARG A 11 -7.74 -6.19 10.12
N ASP A 12 -7.35 -6.00 11.38
CA ASP A 12 -5.95 -5.68 11.69
C ASP A 12 -5.06 -6.84 11.28
N PHE A 13 -3.84 -6.53 10.88
CA PHE A 13 -2.82 -7.56 10.70
C PHE A 13 -2.35 -8.04 12.06
N THR A 14 -2.10 -9.36 12.18
CA THR A 14 -1.46 -9.90 13.37
C THR A 14 -0.01 -9.41 13.42
N LYS A 15 0.63 -9.57 14.60
CA LYS A 15 2.04 -9.20 14.73
C LYS A 15 2.92 -9.96 13.74
N ILE A 16 2.66 -11.26 13.57
CA ILE A 16 3.44 -12.10 12.66
C ILE A 16 3.24 -11.64 11.20
N GLU A 17 2.00 -11.41 10.81
CA GLU A 17 1.71 -10.91 9.46
C GLU A 17 2.37 -9.56 9.21
N TRP A 18 2.25 -8.65 10.17
CA TRP A 18 2.83 -7.31 10.02
C TRP A 18 4.35 -7.34 9.95
N ASP A 19 4.99 -8.21 10.75
CA ASP A 19 6.44 -8.38 10.69
C ASP A 19 6.88 -8.88 9.31
N GLN A 20 6.13 -9.83 8.72
CA GLN A 20 6.42 -10.33 7.37
C GLN A 20 6.22 -9.25 6.31
N ILE A 21 5.17 -8.45 6.45
CA ILE A 21 4.89 -7.35 5.51
C ILE A 21 6.00 -6.30 5.57
N LYS A 22 6.46 -5.93 6.76
CA LYS A 22 7.55 -4.97 6.93
C LYS A 22 8.87 -5.52 6.36
N GLU A 23 9.14 -6.79 6.55
CA GLU A 23 10.34 -7.43 6.02
C GLU A 23 10.32 -7.40 4.49
N GLU A 24 9.18 -7.69 3.88
CA GLU A 24 9.06 -7.59 2.42
C GLU A 24 9.23 -6.15 1.95
N TYR A 25 8.71 -5.19 2.69
CA TYR A 25 8.90 -3.78 2.32
C TYR A 25 10.37 -3.37 2.41
N ASP A 26 11.11 -3.86 3.40
CA ASP A 26 12.54 -3.59 3.48
C ASP A 26 13.28 -4.11 2.24
N TYR A 27 12.89 -5.30 1.75
CA TYR A 27 13.42 -5.84 0.51
C TYR A 27 13.05 -4.96 -0.70
N ILE A 28 11.80 -4.51 -0.77
CA ILE A 28 11.33 -3.65 -1.86
C ILE A 28 12.07 -2.31 -1.87
N LYS A 29 12.35 -1.74 -0.72
CA LYS A 29 13.14 -0.50 -0.64
C LYS A 29 14.53 -0.69 -1.24
N GLU A 30 15.10 -1.86 -1.05
CA GLU A 30 16.43 -2.19 -1.58
C GLU A 30 16.41 -2.35 -3.10
N VAL A 31 15.50 -3.20 -3.62
CA VAL A 31 15.47 -3.49 -5.06
C VAL A 31 14.85 -2.36 -5.89
N CYS A 32 14.08 -1.49 -5.26
CA CYS A 32 13.44 -0.35 -5.92
C CYS A 32 14.12 0.97 -5.53
N GLU A 33 15.37 0.93 -5.11
CA GLU A 33 16.13 2.14 -4.81
C GLU A 33 16.13 3.07 -6.03
N GLY A 34 15.80 4.33 -5.81
CA GLY A 34 15.66 5.32 -6.87
C GLY A 34 14.32 5.31 -7.59
N VAL A 35 13.47 4.31 -7.32
CA VAL A 35 12.11 4.22 -7.89
C VAL A 35 11.07 4.66 -6.88
N ILE A 36 11.23 4.25 -5.61
CA ILE A 36 10.32 4.67 -4.55
C ILE A 36 11.05 5.55 -3.55
N VAL A 37 10.27 6.42 -2.89
CA VAL A 37 10.76 7.27 -1.81
C VAL A 37 9.96 6.89 -0.57
N ASP A 38 10.65 6.37 0.45
CA ASP A 38 10.03 5.98 1.71
C ASP A 38 9.63 7.23 2.51
N GLU A 39 8.37 7.27 2.93
CA GLU A 39 7.82 8.36 3.74
C GLU A 39 7.28 7.84 5.06
N THR A 40 7.64 6.62 5.42
CA THR A 40 7.17 5.97 6.66
C THR A 40 7.72 6.70 7.89
N LYS A 41 6.83 7.02 8.82
CA LYS A 41 7.18 7.74 10.06
C LYS A 41 6.80 6.98 11.32
N LYS A 42 5.99 5.92 11.21
CA LYS A 42 5.51 5.14 12.36
C LYS A 42 5.68 3.65 12.09
N ALA A 43 5.91 2.89 13.16
CA ALA A 43 6.14 1.44 13.05
C ALA A 43 4.89 0.66 12.62
N ASP A 44 3.70 1.24 12.77
CA ASP A 44 2.43 0.61 12.43
C ASP A 44 1.91 1.00 11.03
N GLN A 45 2.78 1.55 10.19
CA GLN A 45 2.40 1.90 8.82
C GLN A 45 3.58 1.73 7.86
N ILE A 46 3.25 1.64 6.58
CA ILE A 46 4.20 1.67 5.46
C ILE A 46 3.69 2.76 4.53
N VAL A 47 4.53 3.74 4.21
CA VAL A 47 4.16 4.89 3.39
C VAL A 47 5.25 5.14 2.36
N PHE A 48 4.89 5.19 1.09
CA PHE A 48 5.86 5.58 0.05
C PHE A 48 5.16 6.15 -1.19
N ASN A 49 5.95 6.77 -2.02
CA ASN A 49 5.51 7.35 -3.29
C ASN A 49 6.64 7.19 -4.30
N GLY A 50 6.45 7.66 -5.51
CA GLY A 50 7.51 7.76 -6.50
C GLY A 50 8.35 9.02 -6.28
N ASP A 51 9.39 9.18 -7.11
CA ASP A 51 10.33 10.29 -6.97
C ASP A 51 9.78 11.56 -7.62
N SER A 52 9.42 12.54 -6.79
CA SER A 52 8.86 13.82 -7.27
C SER A 52 9.86 14.62 -8.11
N LYS A 53 11.15 14.44 -7.87
CA LYS A 53 12.19 15.15 -8.63
C LYS A 53 12.26 14.69 -10.08
N LYS A 54 11.79 13.47 -10.35
CA LYS A 54 11.74 12.90 -11.70
C LYS A 54 10.35 12.92 -12.30
N ASP A 55 9.39 13.55 -11.61
CA ASP A 55 7.97 13.52 -11.98
C ASP A 55 7.41 12.11 -12.04
N HIS A 56 7.91 11.23 -11.17
CA HIS A 56 7.49 9.82 -11.06
C HIS A 56 6.56 9.58 -9.89
N HIS A 57 6.09 10.62 -9.22
CA HIS A 57 5.17 10.52 -8.09
C HIS A 57 3.71 10.69 -8.55
N HIS A 58 2.78 10.23 -7.71
CA HIS A 58 1.36 10.49 -7.86
C HIS A 58 0.74 10.40 -6.47
N GLU A 59 -0.27 9.56 -6.24
CA GLU A 59 -0.81 9.42 -4.88
C GLU A 59 0.12 8.61 -4.00
N THR A 60 0.22 8.99 -2.74
CA THR A 60 1.01 8.27 -1.74
C THR A 60 0.32 6.96 -1.38
N PHE A 61 1.10 5.87 -1.40
CA PHE A 61 0.63 4.56 -0.97
C PHE A 61 0.78 4.43 0.53
N VAL A 62 -0.28 4.02 1.23
CA VAL A 62 -0.28 3.85 2.68
C VAL A 62 -0.93 2.52 3.04
N ILE A 63 -0.20 1.70 3.81
CA ILE A 63 -0.73 0.49 4.44
C ILE A 63 -0.56 0.64 5.94
N ARG A 64 -1.58 0.28 6.71
CA ARG A 64 -1.57 0.35 8.17
C ARG A 64 -1.79 -1.02 8.78
N LYS A 65 -1.09 -1.30 9.89
CA LYS A 65 -1.32 -2.51 10.67
C LYS A 65 -2.75 -2.57 11.20
N ILE A 66 -3.25 -1.43 11.65
CA ILE A 66 -4.57 -1.31 12.27
C ILE A 66 -5.57 -0.77 11.24
N VAL A 67 -6.60 -1.55 10.96
CA VAL A 67 -7.62 -1.13 10.01
C VAL A 67 -8.62 -0.18 10.66
N LYS A 68 -9.08 0.80 9.89
CA LYS A 68 -10.16 1.67 10.32
C LYS A 68 -11.47 1.04 9.89
N THR A 69 -12.13 0.33 10.84
CA THR A 69 -13.38 -0.35 10.55
C THR A 69 -14.62 0.48 10.89
N LYS A 70 -14.44 1.53 11.69
CA LYS A 70 -15.56 2.38 12.05
C LYS A 70 -15.98 3.23 10.86
N LYS A 71 -17.26 3.28 10.60
CA LYS A 71 -17.80 4.21 9.61
C LYS A 71 -17.72 5.62 10.18
N ASP A 72 -17.41 6.57 9.33
CA ASP A 72 -17.48 7.97 9.73
C ASP A 72 -18.97 8.40 9.76
N TYR A 73 -19.23 9.66 10.10
CA TYR A 73 -20.60 10.15 10.19
C TYR A 73 -21.36 10.09 8.84
N LYS A 74 -20.63 9.87 7.73
CA LYS A 74 -21.21 9.68 6.40
C LYS A 74 -21.35 8.20 6.04
N GLU A 75 -21.08 7.31 6.98
CA GLU A 75 -21.17 5.86 6.82
C GLU A 75 -20.25 5.30 5.73
N GLN A 76 -19.11 5.91 5.50
CA GLN A 76 -18.12 5.39 4.55
C GLN A 76 -17.48 4.13 5.08
N ASP A 77 -17.27 3.18 4.17
CA ASP A 77 -16.53 1.96 4.48
C ASP A 77 -15.03 2.26 4.52
N LEU A 78 -14.47 2.35 5.71
CA LEU A 78 -13.07 2.68 5.91
C LEU A 78 -12.11 1.50 5.69
N SER A 79 -12.65 0.29 5.43
CA SER A 79 -11.82 -0.87 5.07
C SER A 79 -11.40 -0.84 3.60
N PHE A 80 -12.15 -0.12 2.75
CA PHE A 80 -11.83 0.02 1.33
C PHE A 80 -10.79 1.12 1.13
N ASN A 81 -9.76 0.81 0.35
CA ASN A 81 -8.67 1.75 0.08
C ASN A 81 -8.29 1.69 -1.40
N PHE A 82 -7.65 2.75 -1.86
CA PHE A 82 -7.12 2.78 -3.21
C PHE A 82 -5.90 3.70 -3.27
N CYS A 83 -5.10 3.50 -4.32
CA CYS A 83 -3.96 4.36 -4.62
C CYS A 83 -3.86 4.54 -6.12
N LYS A 84 -4.02 5.79 -6.56
CA LYS A 84 -3.88 6.15 -7.98
C LYS A 84 -2.42 6.42 -8.26
N THR A 85 -1.80 5.60 -9.10
CA THR A 85 -0.38 5.72 -9.42
C THR A 85 -0.12 6.34 -10.79
N ALA A 86 -1.15 6.45 -11.61
CA ALA A 86 -1.06 6.94 -13.00
C ALA A 86 -0.01 6.17 -13.80
N MET A 87 0.22 4.90 -13.45
CA MET A 87 1.23 4.01 -14.06
C MET A 87 2.67 4.57 -13.95
N LYS A 88 2.93 5.44 -12.99
CA LYS A 88 4.30 5.88 -12.72
C LYS A 88 5.15 4.69 -12.27
N PRO A 89 6.47 4.77 -12.36
CA PRO A 89 7.34 3.62 -12.06
C PRO A 89 7.10 2.95 -10.70
N TYR A 90 6.68 3.70 -9.68
CA TYR A 90 6.44 3.11 -8.36
C TYR A 90 5.18 2.23 -8.31
N ASP A 91 4.35 2.24 -9.36
CA ASP A 91 3.16 1.38 -9.42
C ASP A 91 3.49 -0.10 -9.23
N LEU A 92 4.61 -0.54 -9.78
CA LEU A 92 5.04 -1.94 -9.64
C LEU A 92 5.32 -2.29 -8.18
N ALA A 93 5.91 -1.37 -7.43
CA ALA A 93 6.16 -1.57 -6.00
C ALA A 93 4.86 -1.62 -5.22
N VAL A 94 3.89 -0.75 -5.54
CA VAL A 94 2.55 -0.78 -4.92
C VAL A 94 1.90 -2.13 -5.16
N TRP A 95 1.85 -2.58 -6.40
CA TRP A 95 1.20 -3.85 -6.74
C TRP A 95 1.92 -5.04 -6.11
N HIS A 96 3.24 -5.02 -6.11
CA HIS A 96 4.02 -6.07 -5.45
C HIS A 96 3.65 -6.19 -3.97
N MET A 97 3.58 -5.07 -3.27
CA MET A 97 3.21 -5.08 -1.84
C MET A 97 1.79 -5.62 -1.64
N LEU A 98 0.85 -5.20 -2.48
CA LEU A 98 -0.53 -5.70 -2.37
C LEU A 98 -0.60 -7.20 -2.62
N CYS A 99 0.11 -7.70 -3.62
CA CYS A 99 0.15 -9.14 -3.92
C CYS A 99 0.77 -9.93 -2.76
N PHE A 100 1.84 -9.42 -2.17
CA PHE A 100 2.47 -10.07 -1.02
C PHE A 100 1.52 -10.14 0.17
N ILE A 101 0.85 -9.02 0.47
CA ILE A 101 -0.10 -8.96 1.59
C ILE A 101 -1.26 -9.93 1.36
N ASN A 102 -1.79 -10.00 0.13
CA ASN A 102 -2.84 -10.95 -0.22
C ASN A 102 -2.39 -12.40 0.00
N ARG A 103 -1.13 -12.69 -0.25
CA ARG A 103 -0.57 -14.04 -0.05
C ARG A 103 -0.46 -14.38 1.42
N VAL A 104 -0.04 -13.43 2.26
CA VAL A 104 0.11 -13.62 3.70
C VAL A 104 -1.25 -13.63 4.40
N CYS A 105 -2.21 -12.88 3.87
CA CYS A 105 -3.50 -12.65 4.49
C CYS A 105 -4.57 -12.76 3.40
N SER A 106 -5.12 -13.97 3.22
CA SER A 106 -6.00 -14.28 2.08
C SER A 106 -7.32 -13.50 2.06
N ASP A 107 -7.75 -12.97 3.20
CA ASP A 107 -8.95 -12.13 3.28
C ASP A 107 -8.66 -10.65 2.94
N PHE A 108 -7.41 -10.32 2.62
CA PHE A 108 -7.04 -9.00 2.11
C PHE A 108 -7.28 -8.99 0.59
N ALA A 109 -8.39 -8.40 0.17
CA ALA A 109 -8.80 -8.44 -1.24
C ALA A 109 -8.11 -7.34 -2.03
N ILE A 110 -7.65 -7.67 -3.23
CA ILE A 110 -6.94 -6.71 -4.10
C ILE A 110 -7.52 -6.73 -5.51
N SER A 111 -7.41 -5.58 -6.19
CA SER A 111 -7.72 -5.47 -7.62
C SER A 111 -7.00 -4.26 -8.18
N ARG A 112 -6.96 -4.15 -9.49
CA ARG A 112 -6.36 -3.00 -10.15
C ARG A 112 -6.99 -2.77 -11.52
N ASP A 113 -6.86 -1.55 -12.02
CA ASP A 113 -7.28 -1.20 -13.37
C ASP A 113 -6.42 -1.93 -14.40
N ARG A 114 -6.97 -2.06 -15.59
CA ARG A 114 -6.25 -2.71 -16.70
C ARG A 114 -6.00 -1.75 -17.84
#